data_0ac1cd96b7d5f6df81a4156c38b0bab7
#
_entry.id   0ac1cd96b7d5f6df81a4156c38b0bab7
#
_cell.length_a   1.000
_cell.length_b   1.000
_cell.length_c   1.000
_cell.angle_alpha   90.00
_cell.angle_beta   90.00
_cell.angle_gamma   90.00
#
_symmetry.space_group_name_H-M   'P 1'
#
loop_
_entity.id
_entity.type
_entity.pdbx_description
1 polymer ?
#
loop_
_entity_poly.entity_id
_entity_poly.type
_entity_poly.pdbx_seq_one_letter_code
_entity_poly.pdbx_strand_id
1 'polypeptide(L)'
;MHPIPTTGSNTTGTRGIVAVDKVGNKIRFYDPATLKETKAIDGPEPCVHELALSHDHTRAYVPLYGDGIYGGNKNPNNKVVVVDLEAQTIADIITLPTGLVAPHGMVTTEAGKLWLVCDLPRKLVLLDPKSRLVEAIYDVPVKGPHLICASADGGRLYISAKEGDVTVFDTAKRAFIGSVSVRAAGVESGNGSGTEGISPTPDGRRIIAIDNDRNDLRVIDNETLREIDRVPLIAQALSNVKRSRLHKLTFSPDGRHLVVTGYTSGNCWLIDASDYRRQTLVPVAKGPMGAAFPPNGRSVIVTSHDSGLLTQIDLETKKPVMAYDGGSGIEVFTYY
;
A
#
# COMPACT_ATOMS: atom_id res chain seq x y z
N MET A 1 -14.01 -20.24 22.47
CA MET A 1 -13.70 -18.88 22.00
C MET A 1 -12.27 -18.59 22.41
N HIS A 2 -11.33 -18.72 21.49
CA HIS A 2 -9.97 -18.28 21.71
C HIS A 2 -9.87 -16.83 21.23
N PRO A 3 -9.20 -15.94 21.95
CA PRO A 3 -9.01 -14.58 21.51
C PRO A 3 -8.16 -14.58 20.23
N ILE A 4 -8.59 -13.81 19.26
CA ILE A 4 -7.85 -13.52 18.03
C ILE A 4 -6.53 -12.89 18.47
N PRO A 5 -5.37 -13.37 18.03
CA PRO A 5 -4.13 -12.66 18.27
C PRO A 5 -4.20 -11.34 17.51
N THR A 6 -4.44 -10.27 18.22
CA THR A 6 -4.09 -8.93 17.75
C THR A 6 -2.60 -8.97 17.49
N THR A 7 -2.19 -8.69 16.25
CA THR A 7 -0.80 -8.40 15.92
C THR A 7 -0.26 -7.50 17.01
N GLY A 8 0.71 -8.00 17.76
CA GLY A 8 1.17 -7.39 19.00
C GLY A 8 1.75 -6.00 18.77
N SER A 9 0.91 -4.99 18.84
CA SER A 9 1.35 -3.67 19.19
C SER A 9 1.28 -3.58 20.71
N ASN A 10 2.40 -3.79 21.36
CA ASN A 10 2.61 -3.16 22.65
C ASN A 10 2.30 -1.67 22.43
N THR A 11 1.21 -1.20 22.99
CA THR A 11 0.76 0.19 22.99
C THR A 11 1.68 1.06 23.84
N THR A 12 2.90 1.23 23.41
CA THR A 12 3.64 2.46 23.66
C THR A 12 3.10 3.46 22.64
N GLY A 13 2.55 4.57 23.08
CA GLY A 13 1.76 5.50 22.27
C GLY A 13 2.41 5.86 20.94
N THR A 14 1.58 6.10 19.93
CA THR A 14 1.99 6.54 18.60
C THR A 14 2.98 7.70 18.71
N ARG A 15 4.19 7.50 18.22
CA ARG A 15 5.27 8.49 18.32
C ARG A 15 5.19 9.56 17.25
N GLY A 16 4.62 9.22 16.09
CA GLY A 16 4.54 10.11 14.96
C GLY A 16 3.85 9.50 13.74
N ILE A 17 3.87 10.25 12.68
CA ILE A 17 3.44 9.83 11.37
C ILE A 17 4.57 10.08 10.39
N VAL A 18 4.79 9.14 9.48
CA VAL A 18 5.70 9.28 8.36
C VAL A 18 4.93 9.11 7.05
N ALA A 19 5.25 9.96 6.07
CA ALA A 19 4.64 9.94 4.75
C ALA A 19 5.66 10.10 3.64
N VAL A 20 5.33 9.55 2.48
CA VAL A 20 6.10 9.74 1.25
C VAL A 20 5.36 10.72 0.35
N ASP A 21 5.98 11.86 0.12
CA ASP A 21 5.57 12.88 -0.84
C ASP A 21 6.35 12.67 -2.15
N LYS A 22 5.78 11.91 -3.04
CA LYS A 22 6.41 11.55 -4.31
C LYS A 22 6.65 12.75 -5.21
N VAL A 23 5.66 13.65 -5.32
CA VAL A 23 5.75 14.84 -6.18
C VAL A 23 6.77 15.82 -5.65
N GLY A 24 6.78 16.03 -4.32
CA GLY A 24 7.77 16.87 -3.66
C GLY A 24 9.14 16.22 -3.50
N ASN A 25 9.26 14.94 -3.81
CA ASN A 25 10.43 14.10 -3.53
C ASN A 25 10.92 14.26 -2.09
N LYS A 26 9.98 14.10 -1.13
CA LYS A 26 10.25 14.28 0.31
C LYS A 26 9.71 13.13 1.14
N ILE A 27 10.36 12.91 2.28
CA ILE A 27 9.83 12.10 3.37
C ILE A 27 9.40 13.08 4.46
N ARG A 28 8.11 13.08 4.78
CA ARG A 28 7.49 14.04 5.70
C ARG A 28 7.09 13.40 7.00
N PHE A 29 7.15 14.17 8.07
CA PHE A 29 6.75 13.76 9.41
C PHE A 29 5.66 14.68 9.93
N TYR A 30 4.69 14.10 10.63
CA TYR A 30 3.59 14.86 11.19
C TYR A 30 3.35 14.47 12.64
N ASP A 31 2.91 15.43 13.41
CA ASP A 31 2.39 15.21 14.75
C ASP A 31 1.09 14.39 14.67
N PRO A 32 0.98 13.25 15.38
CA PRO A 32 -0.16 12.36 15.24
C PRO A 32 -1.47 12.88 15.81
N ALA A 33 -1.43 13.89 16.67
CA ALA A 33 -2.62 14.49 17.28
C ALA A 33 -3.17 15.65 16.45
N THR A 34 -2.28 16.43 15.85
CA THR A 34 -2.67 17.66 15.15
C THR A 34 -2.59 17.55 13.63
N LEU A 35 -1.97 16.49 13.09
CA LEU A 35 -1.67 16.30 11.67
C LEU A 35 -0.85 17.44 11.05
N LYS A 36 -0.19 18.25 11.86
CA LYS A 36 0.72 19.29 11.39
C LYS A 36 2.08 18.70 11.07
N GLU A 37 2.66 19.12 9.96
CA GLU A 37 4.02 18.75 9.60
C GLU A 37 5.00 19.23 10.67
N THR A 38 5.85 18.33 11.14
CA THR A 38 6.91 18.61 12.11
C THR A 38 8.27 18.71 11.45
N LYS A 39 8.46 17.94 10.35
CA LYS A 39 9.71 17.91 9.60
C LYS A 39 9.49 17.35 8.20
N ALA A 40 10.31 17.79 7.27
CA ALA A 40 10.44 17.17 5.96
C ALA A 40 11.93 17.02 5.63
N ILE A 41 12.29 15.90 5.03
CA ILE A 41 13.64 15.64 4.51
C ILE A 41 13.56 15.39 3.01
N ASP A 42 14.49 15.94 2.27
CA ASP A 42 14.56 15.74 0.83
C ASP A 42 14.97 14.30 0.50
N GLY A 43 14.34 13.71 -0.50
CA GLY A 43 14.79 12.46 -1.09
C GLY A 43 16.20 12.66 -1.69
N PRO A 44 17.15 11.76 -1.41
CA PRO A 44 18.53 11.93 -1.88
C PRO A 44 18.66 11.88 -3.40
N GLU A 45 17.72 11.21 -4.06
CA GLU A 45 17.61 11.06 -5.52
C GLU A 45 16.13 10.89 -5.92
N PRO A 46 15.74 11.11 -7.16
CA PRO A 46 14.38 10.82 -7.64
C PRO A 46 14.08 9.32 -7.68
N CYS A 47 12.85 8.93 -7.43
CA CYS A 47 11.90 9.62 -6.54
C CYS A 47 11.57 8.69 -5.39
N VAL A 48 11.40 9.23 -4.18
CA VAL A 48 10.81 8.49 -3.07
C VAL A 48 9.41 8.02 -3.49
N HIS A 49 9.04 6.76 -3.15
CA HIS A 49 7.80 6.21 -3.68
C HIS A 49 6.94 5.54 -2.61
N GLU A 50 7.17 4.29 -2.28
CA GLU A 50 6.44 3.54 -1.27
C GLU A 50 7.13 3.61 0.11
N LEU A 51 6.58 2.93 1.10
CA LEU A 51 7.09 2.92 2.47
C LEU A 51 6.80 1.58 3.14
N ALA A 52 7.78 1.05 3.86
CA ALA A 52 7.58 -0.01 4.84
C ALA A 52 8.22 0.37 6.18
N LEU A 53 7.55 0.06 7.30
CA LEU A 53 8.13 0.21 8.63
C LEU A 53 8.93 -1.03 9.01
N SER A 54 9.99 -0.87 9.81
CA SER A 54 10.59 -2.00 10.53
C SER A 54 9.59 -2.56 11.55
N HIS A 55 9.74 -3.83 11.93
CA HIS A 55 8.84 -4.48 12.88
C HIS A 55 8.77 -3.76 14.23
N ASP A 56 9.87 -3.19 14.68
CA ASP A 56 9.96 -2.41 15.93
C ASP A 56 9.57 -0.93 15.77
N HIS A 57 9.15 -0.53 14.58
CA HIS A 57 8.80 0.84 14.22
C HIS A 57 9.90 1.88 14.54
N THR A 58 11.17 1.48 14.55
CA THR A 58 12.29 2.42 14.73
C THR A 58 12.84 2.93 13.41
N ARG A 59 12.56 2.24 12.31
CA ARG A 59 13.01 2.56 10.96
C ARG A 59 11.86 2.56 9.97
N ALA A 60 12.01 3.39 8.94
CA ALA A 60 11.23 3.28 7.71
C ALA A 60 12.16 3.00 6.52
N TYR A 61 11.70 2.19 5.60
CA TYR A 61 12.36 1.87 4.35
C TYR A 61 11.58 2.52 3.22
N VAL A 62 12.26 3.31 2.40
CA VAL A 62 11.65 4.06 1.30
C VAL A 62 12.41 3.75 0.01
N PRO A 63 11.78 3.12 -0.99
CA PRO A 63 12.44 2.82 -2.25
C PRO A 63 12.60 4.09 -3.07
N LEU A 64 13.69 4.20 -3.79
CA LEU A 64 13.88 5.18 -4.85
C LEU A 64 13.51 4.51 -6.18
N TYR A 65 12.37 4.89 -6.72
CA TYR A 65 11.82 4.23 -7.90
C TYR A 65 12.48 4.67 -9.21
N GLY A 66 12.86 5.92 -9.29
CA GLY A 66 13.36 6.58 -10.49
C GLY A 66 12.43 7.72 -10.96
N ASP A 67 12.54 8.13 -12.20
CA ASP A 67 11.95 9.37 -12.72
C ASP A 67 10.57 9.22 -13.38
N GLY A 68 9.91 8.08 -13.19
CA GLY A 68 8.68 7.82 -13.92
C GLY A 68 7.63 7.04 -13.15
N ILE A 69 6.77 6.42 -13.94
CA ILE A 69 5.71 5.51 -13.52
C ILE A 69 5.90 4.16 -14.19
N TYR A 70 5.20 3.13 -13.77
CA TYR A 70 5.19 1.82 -14.42
C TYR A 70 4.98 1.97 -15.94
N GLY A 71 5.86 1.36 -16.73
CA GLY A 71 5.87 1.43 -18.19
C GLY A 71 6.48 2.72 -18.78
N GLY A 72 6.82 3.71 -17.95
CA GLY A 72 7.40 4.99 -18.39
C GLY A 72 8.61 5.45 -17.57
N ASN A 73 9.20 4.59 -16.75
CA ASN A 73 10.38 4.88 -15.95
C ASN A 73 11.65 4.75 -16.81
N LYS A 74 12.18 5.87 -17.28
CA LYS A 74 13.34 5.91 -18.19
C LYS A 74 14.66 5.80 -17.46
N ASN A 75 14.74 6.33 -16.26
CA ASN A 75 15.92 6.29 -15.40
C ASN A 75 15.56 5.61 -14.07
N PRO A 76 15.39 4.27 -14.07
CA PRO A 76 15.03 3.54 -12.85
C PRO A 76 16.18 3.55 -11.86
N ASN A 77 15.88 3.85 -10.60
CA ASN A 77 16.83 3.80 -9.49
C ASN A 77 16.95 2.37 -8.93
N ASN A 78 17.94 2.11 -8.10
CA ASN A 78 18.18 0.81 -7.47
C ASN A 78 18.50 0.93 -5.97
N LYS A 79 17.93 1.92 -5.29
CA LYS A 79 18.28 2.20 -3.90
C LYS A 79 17.05 2.15 -2.99
N VAL A 80 17.31 1.86 -1.71
CA VAL A 80 16.34 1.93 -0.62
C VAL A 80 16.91 2.84 0.45
N VAL A 81 16.19 3.90 0.79
CA VAL A 81 16.55 4.83 1.87
C VAL A 81 16.11 4.21 3.20
N VAL A 82 16.99 4.23 4.18
CA VAL A 82 16.68 3.83 5.56
C VAL A 82 16.55 5.10 6.39
N VAL A 83 15.37 5.32 6.94
CA VAL A 83 15.06 6.49 7.76
C VAL A 83 15.04 6.10 9.22
N ASP A 84 15.74 6.86 10.06
CA ASP A 84 15.59 6.80 11.50
C ASP A 84 14.36 7.60 11.91
N LEU A 85 13.36 6.92 12.49
CA LEU A 85 12.08 7.54 12.82
C LEU A 85 12.12 8.39 14.10
N GLU A 86 13.05 8.13 15.01
CA GLU A 86 13.23 8.94 16.20
C GLU A 86 14.00 10.24 15.89
N ALA A 87 15.14 10.12 15.21
CA ALA A 87 15.92 11.28 14.79
C ALA A 87 15.28 12.04 13.62
N GLN A 88 14.36 11.40 12.90
CA GLN A 88 13.74 11.89 11.67
C GLN A 88 14.80 12.32 10.64
N THR A 89 15.73 11.42 10.35
CA THR A 89 16.85 11.63 9.42
C THR A 89 17.07 10.41 8.54
N ILE A 90 17.74 10.59 7.42
CA ILE A 90 18.27 9.46 6.64
C ILE A 90 19.42 8.86 7.44
N ALA A 91 19.25 7.60 7.86
CA ALA A 91 20.26 6.85 8.57
C ALA A 91 21.20 6.11 7.61
N ASP A 92 20.70 5.69 6.45
CA ASP A 92 21.47 4.91 5.49
C ASP A 92 20.81 4.89 4.10
N ILE A 93 21.57 4.48 3.09
CA ILE A 93 21.08 4.21 1.73
C ILE A 93 21.63 2.87 1.27
N ILE A 94 20.76 1.90 1.08
CA ILE A 94 21.13 0.57 0.60
C ILE A 94 21.04 0.56 -0.93
N THR A 95 22.13 0.21 -1.60
CA THR A 95 22.13 0.03 -3.06
C THR A 95 21.92 -1.44 -3.38
N LEU A 96 20.90 -1.74 -4.17
CA LEU A 96 20.62 -3.08 -4.66
C LEU A 96 21.65 -3.50 -5.72
N PRO A 97 21.96 -4.79 -5.86
CA PRO A 97 22.80 -5.31 -6.91
C PRO A 97 22.41 -4.84 -8.31
N THR A 98 23.40 -4.73 -9.19
CA THR A 98 23.18 -4.39 -10.60
C THR A 98 22.11 -5.29 -11.25
N GLY A 99 21.18 -4.66 -11.96
CA GLY A 99 20.05 -5.34 -12.61
C GLY A 99 18.79 -5.45 -11.75
N LEU A 100 18.82 -5.10 -10.46
CA LEU A 100 17.63 -4.94 -9.63
C LEU A 100 17.29 -3.46 -9.58
N VAL A 101 16.33 -3.02 -10.38
CA VAL A 101 15.97 -1.61 -10.51
C VAL A 101 14.46 -1.39 -10.35
N ALA A 102 14.09 -0.13 -10.16
CA ALA A 102 12.71 0.28 -9.88
C ALA A 102 12.11 -0.48 -8.68
N PRO A 103 12.75 -0.46 -7.48
CA PRO A 103 12.15 -1.02 -6.28
C PRO A 103 10.85 -0.27 -5.96
N HIS A 104 9.79 -1.02 -5.66
CA HIS A 104 8.45 -0.46 -5.52
C HIS A 104 7.78 -0.88 -4.20
N GLY A 105 6.81 -1.78 -4.25
CA GLY A 105 6.14 -2.27 -3.05
C GLY A 105 7.10 -3.02 -2.12
N MET A 106 6.98 -2.76 -0.82
CA MET A 106 7.83 -3.35 0.20
C MET A 106 7.01 -3.75 1.41
N VAL A 107 7.46 -4.80 2.11
CA VAL A 107 6.91 -5.23 3.40
C VAL A 107 8.02 -5.84 4.27
N THR A 108 7.98 -5.56 5.56
CA THR A 108 8.86 -6.21 6.53
C THR A 108 8.19 -7.43 7.14
N THR A 109 9.00 -8.39 7.57
CA THR A 109 8.53 -9.55 8.34
C THR A 109 9.08 -9.49 9.77
N GLU A 110 8.49 -10.28 10.69
CA GLU A 110 8.91 -10.34 12.08
C GLU A 110 10.40 -10.70 12.26
N ALA A 111 10.98 -11.42 11.31
CA ALA A 111 12.42 -11.71 11.30
C ALA A 111 13.29 -10.47 10.99
N GLY A 112 12.71 -9.28 10.84
CA GLY A 112 13.40 -8.03 10.52
C GLY A 112 13.94 -7.98 9.10
N LYS A 113 13.47 -8.87 8.23
CA LYS A 113 13.81 -8.88 6.80
C LYS A 113 12.84 -8.01 6.01
N LEU A 114 13.35 -7.45 4.92
CA LEU A 114 12.59 -6.63 3.99
C LEU A 114 12.37 -7.43 2.69
N TRP A 115 11.11 -7.63 2.35
CA TRP A 115 10.71 -8.13 1.06
C TRP A 115 10.33 -6.95 0.17
N LEU A 116 10.84 -6.91 -1.03
CA LEU A 116 10.55 -5.83 -1.97
C LEU A 116 10.38 -6.38 -3.39
N VAL A 117 9.53 -5.69 -4.13
CA VAL A 117 9.30 -5.96 -5.56
C VAL A 117 10.11 -4.98 -6.38
N CYS A 118 10.88 -5.48 -7.35
CA CYS A 118 11.48 -4.66 -8.40
C CYS A 118 10.64 -4.81 -9.68
N ASP A 119 10.12 -3.70 -10.19
CA ASP A 119 9.31 -3.71 -11.43
C ASP A 119 10.11 -4.21 -12.62
N LEU A 120 11.38 -3.87 -12.65
CA LEU A 120 12.34 -4.29 -13.65
C LEU A 120 13.53 -5.00 -12.98
N PRO A 121 13.82 -6.24 -13.29
CA PRO A 121 13.20 -7.14 -14.29
C PRO A 121 12.13 -8.07 -13.70
N ARG A 122 11.22 -7.61 -12.90
CA ARG A 122 10.13 -8.37 -12.23
C ARG A 122 10.66 -9.38 -11.22
N LYS A 123 11.31 -8.88 -10.18
CA LYS A 123 11.89 -9.71 -9.13
C LYS A 123 11.23 -9.44 -7.78
N LEU A 124 11.05 -10.49 -7.02
CA LEU A 124 10.84 -10.42 -5.58
C LEU A 124 12.20 -10.63 -4.91
N VAL A 125 12.58 -9.70 -4.06
CA VAL A 125 13.90 -9.64 -3.44
C VAL A 125 13.75 -9.75 -1.93
N LEU A 126 14.54 -10.61 -1.31
CA LEU A 126 14.70 -10.69 0.14
C LEU A 126 15.99 -9.96 0.51
N LEU A 127 15.86 -8.88 1.27
CA LEU A 127 16.95 -8.02 1.72
C LEU A 127 17.06 -8.05 3.24
N ASP A 128 18.27 -8.23 3.74
CA ASP A 128 18.57 -7.95 5.15
C ASP A 128 19.05 -6.48 5.27
N PRO A 129 18.25 -5.59 5.85
CA PRO A 129 18.61 -4.20 5.93
C PRO A 129 19.76 -3.92 6.92
N LYS A 130 20.06 -4.84 7.85
CA LYS A 130 21.18 -4.70 8.80
C LYS A 130 22.52 -5.00 8.15
N SER A 131 22.62 -6.11 7.45
CA SER A 131 23.83 -6.49 6.70
C SER A 131 23.91 -5.83 5.34
N ARG A 132 22.82 -5.24 4.84
CA ARG A 132 22.65 -4.67 3.50
C ARG A 132 22.77 -5.70 2.37
N LEU A 133 22.59 -6.97 2.69
CA LEU A 133 22.76 -8.06 1.73
C LEU A 133 21.40 -8.50 1.16
N VAL A 134 21.37 -8.67 -0.15
CA VAL A 134 20.30 -9.41 -0.82
C VAL A 134 20.56 -10.89 -0.56
N GLU A 135 19.65 -11.54 0.19
CA GLU A 135 19.74 -12.93 0.58
C GLU A 135 19.14 -13.88 -0.47
N ALA A 136 18.12 -13.40 -1.19
CA ALA A 136 17.48 -14.19 -2.24
C ALA A 136 16.77 -13.32 -3.26
N ILE A 137 16.61 -13.85 -4.48
CA ILE A 137 15.93 -13.21 -5.60
C ILE A 137 15.07 -14.28 -6.29
N TYR A 138 13.80 -13.94 -6.56
CA TYR A 138 12.83 -14.81 -7.21
C TYR A 138 12.22 -14.14 -8.42
N ASP A 139 11.99 -14.88 -9.49
CA ASP A 139 11.24 -14.40 -10.64
C ASP A 139 9.76 -14.32 -10.31
N VAL A 140 9.16 -13.11 -10.44
CA VAL A 140 7.72 -12.94 -10.24
C VAL A 140 6.99 -13.42 -11.49
N PRO A 141 6.05 -14.40 -11.36
CA PRO A 141 5.43 -15.05 -12.54
C PRO A 141 4.39 -14.17 -13.25
N VAL A 142 4.05 -13.01 -12.70
CA VAL A 142 3.06 -12.09 -13.26
C VAL A 142 3.72 -10.84 -13.84
N LYS A 143 3.01 -10.16 -14.74
CA LYS A 143 3.51 -8.94 -15.39
C LYS A 143 3.10 -7.69 -14.60
N GLY A 144 4.05 -6.76 -14.44
CA GLY A 144 3.85 -5.52 -13.71
C GLY A 144 3.61 -5.70 -12.22
N PRO A 145 4.45 -6.52 -11.53
CA PRO A 145 4.33 -6.64 -10.08
C PRO A 145 4.47 -5.26 -9.44
N HIS A 146 3.62 -4.94 -8.45
CA HIS A 146 3.48 -3.58 -7.98
C HIS A 146 3.49 -3.46 -6.46
N LEU A 147 2.36 -3.68 -5.79
CA LEU A 147 2.29 -3.65 -4.35
C LEU A 147 2.47 -5.06 -3.77
N ILE A 148 2.97 -5.11 -2.56
CA ILE A 148 3.16 -6.33 -1.78
C ILE A 148 2.62 -6.14 -0.37
N CYS A 149 1.96 -7.14 0.15
CA CYS A 149 1.61 -7.24 1.56
C CYS A 149 1.87 -8.66 2.07
N ALA A 150 1.93 -8.83 3.38
CA ALA A 150 2.16 -10.11 4.03
C ALA A 150 0.92 -10.58 4.79
N SER A 151 0.79 -11.89 4.96
CA SER A 151 -0.10 -12.45 5.98
C SER A 151 0.39 -12.04 7.38
N ALA A 152 -0.51 -12.06 8.38
CA ALA A 152 -0.19 -11.64 9.74
C ALA A 152 0.97 -12.45 10.37
N ASP A 153 1.12 -13.72 9.99
CA ASP A 153 2.21 -14.60 10.43
C ASP A 153 3.47 -14.48 9.56
N GLY A 154 3.47 -13.63 8.52
CA GLY A 154 4.56 -13.52 7.57
C GLY A 154 4.78 -14.75 6.67
N GLY A 155 3.92 -15.77 6.76
CA GLY A 155 4.04 -17.03 6.02
C GLY A 155 3.73 -16.90 4.52
N ARG A 156 2.95 -15.90 4.14
CA ARG A 156 2.59 -15.63 2.74
C ARG A 156 2.82 -14.17 2.38
N LEU A 157 3.28 -13.94 1.16
CA LEU A 157 3.34 -12.62 0.53
C LEU A 157 2.36 -12.58 -0.64
N TYR A 158 1.60 -11.53 -0.73
CA TYR A 158 0.64 -11.28 -1.79
C TYR A 158 1.14 -10.13 -2.63
N ILE A 159 1.24 -10.33 -3.94
CA ILE A 159 1.77 -9.33 -4.87
C ILE A 159 0.68 -9.02 -5.89
N SER A 160 0.30 -7.76 -5.97
CA SER A 160 -0.59 -7.27 -7.02
C SER A 160 0.20 -6.96 -8.29
N ALA A 161 -0.48 -7.07 -9.44
CA ALA A 161 0.14 -6.79 -10.73
C ALA A 161 -0.72 -5.85 -11.58
N LYS A 162 -0.12 -4.79 -12.09
CA LYS A 162 -0.79 -3.79 -12.94
C LYS A 162 -1.36 -4.37 -14.24
N GLU A 163 -0.88 -5.53 -14.66
CA GLU A 163 -1.40 -6.24 -15.83
C GLU A 163 -2.43 -7.33 -15.48
N GLY A 164 -2.91 -7.38 -14.22
CA GLY A 164 -4.17 -8.03 -13.90
C GLY A 164 -4.17 -9.26 -13.05
N ASP A 165 -3.06 -9.64 -12.43
CA ASP A 165 -3.00 -10.83 -11.58
C ASP A 165 -2.62 -10.49 -10.14
N VAL A 166 -3.05 -11.35 -9.23
CA VAL A 166 -2.53 -11.46 -7.86
C VAL A 166 -1.72 -12.75 -7.81
N THR A 167 -0.48 -12.69 -7.34
CA THR A 167 0.34 -13.88 -7.11
C THR A 167 0.72 -14.02 -5.65
N VAL A 168 0.86 -15.26 -5.19
CA VAL A 168 1.10 -15.59 -3.79
C VAL A 168 2.42 -16.35 -3.67
N PHE A 169 3.30 -15.87 -2.80
CA PHE A 169 4.58 -16.48 -2.46
C PHE A 169 4.51 -17.04 -1.04
N ASP A 170 4.91 -18.29 -0.88
CA ASP A 170 5.05 -18.97 0.41
C ASP A 170 6.50 -18.79 0.90
N THR A 171 6.66 -18.10 2.02
CA THR A 171 7.98 -17.72 2.55
C THR A 171 8.77 -18.92 3.10
N ALA A 172 8.09 -19.94 3.62
CA ALA A 172 8.72 -21.15 4.12
C ALA A 172 9.18 -22.07 2.98
N LYS A 173 8.34 -22.24 1.95
CA LYS A 173 8.68 -23.01 0.74
C LYS A 173 9.63 -22.26 -0.18
N ARG A 174 9.76 -20.94 0.01
CA ARG A 174 10.52 -20.04 -0.88
C ARG A 174 10.08 -20.16 -2.35
N ALA A 175 8.78 -20.23 -2.59
CA ALA A 175 8.22 -20.45 -3.91
C ALA A 175 6.88 -19.75 -4.11
N PHE A 176 6.59 -19.35 -5.35
CA PHE A 176 5.24 -18.95 -5.74
C PHE A 176 4.34 -20.19 -5.75
N ILE A 177 3.19 -20.09 -5.08
CA ILE A 177 2.25 -21.21 -4.89
C ILE A 177 1.00 -21.10 -5.76
N GLY A 178 0.78 -19.96 -6.38
CA GLY A 178 -0.35 -19.75 -7.30
C GLY A 178 -0.53 -18.30 -7.70
N SER A 179 -1.38 -18.10 -8.70
CA SER A 179 -1.81 -16.77 -9.16
C SER A 179 -3.29 -16.80 -9.48
N VAL A 180 -3.96 -15.67 -9.24
CA VAL A 180 -5.38 -15.47 -9.52
C VAL A 180 -5.52 -14.31 -10.47
N SER A 181 -6.14 -14.55 -11.63
CA SER A 181 -6.41 -13.47 -12.58
C SER A 181 -7.59 -12.63 -12.07
N VAL A 182 -7.35 -11.34 -11.91
CA VAL A 182 -8.39 -10.35 -11.58
C VAL A 182 -8.79 -9.49 -12.78
N ARG A 183 -8.08 -9.66 -13.90
CA ARG A 183 -8.34 -8.91 -15.13
C ARG A 183 -9.62 -9.37 -15.83
N ALA A 184 -10.34 -8.43 -16.42
CA ALA A 184 -11.45 -8.74 -17.29
C ALA A 184 -11.00 -9.39 -18.59
N ALA A 185 -11.70 -10.42 -19.04
CA ALA A 185 -11.44 -11.02 -20.34
C ALA A 185 -11.64 -9.98 -21.46
N GLY A 186 -10.69 -9.93 -22.41
CA GLY A 186 -10.72 -9.00 -23.55
C GLY A 186 -10.32 -7.56 -23.24
N VAL A 187 -9.87 -7.25 -22.01
CA VAL A 187 -9.28 -5.95 -21.67
C VAL A 187 -7.78 -6.00 -21.94
N GLU A 188 -7.28 -5.04 -22.72
CA GLU A 188 -5.84 -4.89 -22.92
C GLU A 188 -5.15 -4.50 -21.61
N SER A 189 -3.98 -5.09 -21.37
CA SER A 189 -3.14 -4.74 -20.23
C SER A 189 -2.53 -3.36 -20.42
N GLY A 190 -2.40 -2.61 -19.33
CA GLY A 190 -1.77 -1.30 -19.36
C GLY A 190 -1.84 -0.59 -18.02
N ASN A 191 -1.27 0.60 -17.95
CA ASN A 191 -1.32 1.40 -16.74
C ASN A 191 -2.77 1.80 -16.43
N GLY A 192 -3.25 1.41 -15.23
CA GLY A 192 -4.63 1.65 -14.77
C GLY A 192 -5.62 0.55 -15.12
N SER A 193 -5.17 -0.61 -15.66
CA SER A 193 -5.93 -1.86 -15.71
C SER A 193 -5.41 -2.83 -14.62
N GLY A 194 -6.12 -3.94 -14.44
CA GLY A 194 -5.71 -4.97 -13.49
C GLY A 194 -5.90 -4.58 -12.04
N THR A 195 -4.93 -4.94 -11.18
CA THR A 195 -5.03 -4.65 -9.76
C THR A 195 -3.85 -3.83 -9.25
N GLU A 196 -4.13 -2.77 -8.51
CA GLU A 196 -3.12 -2.03 -7.74
C GLU A 196 -3.17 -2.43 -6.27
N GLY A 197 -4.30 -2.23 -5.60
CA GLY A 197 -4.45 -2.53 -4.18
C GLY A 197 -4.79 -3.99 -3.89
N ILE A 198 -4.15 -4.51 -2.86
CA ILE A 198 -4.37 -5.87 -2.35
C ILE A 198 -4.18 -5.88 -0.83
N SER A 199 -4.97 -6.66 -0.11
CA SER A 199 -4.76 -6.93 1.32
C SER A 199 -5.35 -8.27 1.72
N PRO A 200 -4.69 -9.06 2.57
CA PRO A 200 -5.35 -10.13 3.29
C PRO A 200 -6.38 -9.54 4.26
N THR A 201 -7.45 -10.28 4.52
CA THR A 201 -8.38 -9.94 5.59
C THR A 201 -7.72 -10.13 6.96
N PRO A 202 -8.13 -9.39 8.00
CA PRO A 202 -7.54 -9.51 9.34
C PRO A 202 -7.59 -10.92 9.93
N ASP A 203 -8.58 -11.74 9.54
CA ASP A 203 -8.68 -13.15 9.94
C ASP A 203 -7.82 -14.10 9.09
N GLY A 204 -7.12 -13.58 8.08
CA GLY A 204 -6.25 -14.33 7.18
C GLY A 204 -6.96 -15.30 6.22
N ARG A 205 -8.29 -15.36 6.23
CA ARG A 205 -9.03 -16.35 5.44
C ARG A 205 -9.21 -15.96 3.99
N ARG A 206 -9.17 -14.66 3.67
CA ARG A 206 -9.44 -14.12 2.35
C ARG A 206 -8.37 -13.13 1.94
N ILE A 207 -8.31 -12.87 0.65
CA ILE A 207 -7.54 -11.81 0.04
C ILE A 207 -8.52 -10.91 -0.68
N ILE A 208 -8.45 -9.62 -0.43
CA ILE A 208 -9.23 -8.63 -1.17
C ILE A 208 -8.31 -7.96 -2.18
N ALA A 209 -8.70 -7.97 -3.44
CA ALA A 209 -7.98 -7.32 -4.52
C ALA A 209 -8.90 -6.35 -5.27
N ILE A 210 -8.35 -5.26 -5.72
CA ILE A 210 -9.03 -4.28 -6.58
C ILE A 210 -9.09 -4.80 -8.01
N ASP A 211 -10.24 -4.69 -8.66
CA ASP A 211 -10.39 -4.85 -10.12
C ASP A 211 -10.65 -3.49 -10.75
N ASN A 212 -9.62 -2.90 -11.34
CA ASN A 212 -9.71 -1.59 -11.98
C ASN A 212 -10.50 -1.60 -13.29
N ASP A 213 -10.67 -2.76 -13.91
CA ASP A 213 -11.39 -2.87 -15.17
C ASP A 213 -12.91 -2.77 -14.99
N ARG A 214 -13.38 -3.21 -13.81
CA ARG A 214 -14.81 -3.24 -13.48
C ARG A 214 -15.22 -2.31 -12.32
N ASN A 215 -14.27 -1.73 -11.60
CA ASN A 215 -14.48 -1.05 -10.32
C ASN A 215 -15.11 -1.97 -9.26
N ASP A 216 -14.61 -3.19 -9.18
CA ASP A 216 -15.06 -4.20 -8.25
C ASP A 216 -13.99 -4.53 -7.22
N LEU A 217 -14.41 -5.13 -6.10
CA LEU A 217 -13.54 -5.90 -5.22
C LEU A 217 -13.65 -7.38 -5.57
N ARG A 218 -12.51 -8.04 -5.67
CA ARG A 218 -12.40 -9.48 -5.77
C ARG A 218 -12.15 -10.06 -4.41
N VAL A 219 -12.99 -10.98 -3.99
CA VAL A 219 -12.82 -11.74 -2.74
C VAL A 219 -12.26 -13.11 -3.12
N ILE A 220 -11.05 -13.37 -2.70
CA ILE A 220 -10.33 -14.60 -3.04
C ILE A 220 -10.15 -15.40 -1.75
N ASP A 221 -10.47 -16.68 -1.79
CA ASP A 221 -10.18 -17.60 -0.70
C ASP A 221 -8.68 -17.82 -0.59
N ASN A 222 -8.10 -17.59 0.60
CA ASN A 222 -6.65 -17.60 0.78
C ASN A 222 -6.04 -19.02 0.77
N GLU A 223 -6.83 -20.05 1.02
CA GLU A 223 -6.34 -21.43 1.01
C GLU A 223 -6.33 -21.99 -0.42
N THR A 224 -7.44 -21.87 -1.10
CA THR A 224 -7.64 -22.47 -2.44
C THR A 224 -7.17 -21.56 -3.57
N LEU A 225 -6.91 -20.28 -3.30
CA LEU A 225 -6.60 -19.23 -4.26
C LEU A 225 -7.65 -19.13 -5.38
N ARG A 226 -8.93 -19.28 -5.03
CA ARG A 226 -10.04 -19.13 -5.95
C ARG A 226 -10.87 -17.89 -5.60
N GLU A 227 -11.33 -17.19 -6.61
CA GLU A 227 -12.35 -16.15 -6.42
C GLU A 227 -13.62 -16.80 -5.89
N ILE A 228 -14.14 -16.30 -4.76
CA ILE A 228 -15.35 -16.79 -4.09
C ILE A 228 -16.48 -15.75 -4.12
N ASP A 229 -16.15 -14.48 -4.31
CA ASP A 229 -17.15 -13.41 -4.46
C ASP A 229 -16.55 -12.23 -5.24
N ARG A 230 -17.48 -11.45 -5.80
CA ARG A 230 -17.18 -10.19 -6.49
C ARG A 230 -18.17 -9.14 -6.03
N VAL A 231 -17.64 -8.02 -5.56
CA VAL A 231 -18.44 -6.96 -4.98
C VAL A 231 -18.26 -5.68 -5.78
N PRO A 232 -19.27 -5.31 -6.59
CA PRO A 232 -19.25 -4.03 -7.27
C PRO A 232 -19.21 -2.87 -6.27
N LEU A 233 -18.32 -1.91 -6.52
CA LEU A 233 -18.32 -0.68 -5.74
C LEU A 233 -19.46 0.22 -6.23
N ILE A 234 -20.21 0.80 -5.28
CA ILE A 234 -21.30 1.71 -5.62
C ILE A 234 -20.78 2.83 -6.50
N ALA A 235 -21.34 2.94 -7.68
CA ALA A 235 -21.02 4.01 -8.61
C ALA A 235 -21.64 5.30 -8.09
N GLN A 236 -20.84 6.36 -7.97
CA GLN A 236 -21.43 7.69 -8.10
C GLN A 236 -21.95 7.80 -9.53
N ALA A 237 -23.03 8.57 -9.74
CA ALA A 237 -23.43 9.00 -11.08
C ALA A 237 -22.34 9.94 -11.65
N LEU A 238 -21.18 9.38 -11.93
CA LEU A 238 -20.04 10.06 -12.53
C LEU A 238 -20.31 10.09 -14.03
N SER A 239 -21.03 11.10 -14.44
CA SER A 239 -21.47 11.31 -15.81
C SER A 239 -20.33 11.30 -16.86
N ASN A 240 -19.06 11.31 -16.44
CA ASN A 240 -17.91 11.44 -17.34
C ASN A 240 -16.67 10.60 -17.00
N VAL A 241 -16.65 9.80 -15.93
CA VAL A 241 -15.49 8.98 -15.55
C VAL A 241 -15.76 7.52 -15.84
N LYS A 242 -15.18 7.00 -16.92
CA LYS A 242 -15.34 5.59 -17.32
C LYS A 242 -14.76 4.59 -16.30
N ARG A 243 -13.77 5.00 -15.49
CA ARG A 243 -13.11 4.18 -14.46
C ARG A 243 -12.69 5.06 -13.29
N SER A 244 -12.90 4.60 -12.07
CA SER A 244 -12.49 5.33 -10.85
C SER A 244 -10.98 5.28 -10.59
N ARG A 245 -10.25 4.43 -11.32
CA ARG A 245 -8.83 4.10 -11.07
C ARG A 245 -8.62 3.91 -9.56
N LEU A 246 -9.13 2.81 -9.07
CA LEU A 246 -8.95 2.40 -7.68
C LEU A 246 -7.46 2.20 -7.38
N HIS A 247 -6.98 2.64 -6.23
CA HIS A 247 -5.55 2.65 -5.95
C HIS A 247 -5.17 1.73 -4.80
N LYS A 248 -5.52 2.08 -3.58
CA LYS A 248 -5.19 1.27 -2.40
C LYS A 248 -6.43 0.86 -1.64
N LEU A 249 -6.27 -0.20 -0.86
CA LEU A 249 -7.27 -0.64 0.10
C LEU A 249 -6.58 -0.91 1.44
N THR A 250 -7.25 -0.55 2.52
CA THR A 250 -6.69 -0.63 3.87
C THR A 250 -7.78 -1.02 4.86
N PHE A 251 -7.55 -2.08 5.63
CA PHE A 251 -8.42 -2.46 6.74
C PHE A 251 -8.13 -1.61 7.97
N SER A 252 -9.17 -1.30 8.74
CA SER A 252 -9.00 -0.74 10.08
C SER A 252 -8.31 -1.73 11.01
N PRO A 253 -7.59 -1.26 12.06
CA PRO A 253 -6.89 -2.15 13.00
C PRO A 253 -7.79 -3.17 13.70
N ASP A 254 -9.07 -2.82 13.90
CA ASP A 254 -10.08 -3.70 14.50
C ASP A 254 -10.76 -4.62 13.48
N GLY A 255 -10.40 -4.52 12.21
CA GLY A 255 -10.93 -5.33 11.11
C GLY A 255 -12.38 -5.06 10.72
N ARG A 256 -13.02 -4.01 11.27
CA ARG A 256 -14.44 -3.72 11.00
C ARG A 256 -14.69 -2.89 9.75
N HIS A 257 -13.70 -2.13 9.33
CA HIS A 257 -13.81 -1.22 8.19
C HIS A 257 -12.75 -1.55 7.13
N LEU A 258 -13.12 -1.38 5.88
CA LEU A 258 -12.22 -1.38 4.76
C LEU A 258 -12.38 -0.04 4.02
N VAL A 259 -11.27 0.64 3.75
CA VAL A 259 -11.26 1.84 2.92
C VAL A 259 -10.63 1.51 1.57
N VAL A 260 -11.28 1.95 0.49
CA VAL A 260 -10.77 1.86 -0.88
C VAL A 260 -10.68 3.27 -1.45
N THR A 261 -9.55 3.64 -2.01
CA THR A 261 -9.34 4.96 -2.61
C THR A 261 -9.54 4.92 -4.12
N GLY A 262 -10.21 5.94 -4.68
CA GLY A 262 -10.49 6.06 -6.10
C GLY A 262 -9.90 7.32 -6.69
N TYR A 263 -8.69 7.20 -7.24
CA TYR A 263 -7.83 8.30 -7.68
C TYR A 263 -8.53 9.29 -8.61
N THR A 264 -9.17 8.81 -9.68
CA THR A 264 -9.81 9.69 -10.67
C THR A 264 -11.18 10.20 -10.23
N SER A 265 -11.84 9.51 -9.29
CA SER A 265 -13.17 9.88 -8.84
C SER A 265 -13.17 10.95 -7.73
N GLY A 266 -12.03 11.16 -7.06
CA GLY A 266 -11.96 12.05 -5.91
C GLY A 266 -12.79 11.56 -4.70
N ASN A 267 -12.97 10.25 -4.60
CA ASN A 267 -13.76 9.63 -3.54
C ASN A 267 -12.98 8.49 -2.89
N CYS A 268 -13.42 8.11 -1.70
CA CYS A 268 -13.11 6.81 -1.13
C CYS A 268 -14.40 6.08 -0.75
N TRP A 269 -14.33 4.76 -0.71
CA TRP A 269 -15.39 3.89 -0.21
C TRP A 269 -15.04 3.49 1.21
N LEU A 270 -15.92 3.80 2.15
CA LEU A 270 -15.88 3.25 3.49
C LEU A 270 -16.84 2.05 3.53
N ILE A 271 -16.29 0.87 3.75
CA ILE A 271 -16.96 -0.42 3.57
C ILE A 271 -16.98 -1.17 4.90
N ASP A 272 -18.12 -1.78 5.23
CA ASP A 272 -18.26 -2.68 6.35
C ASP A 272 -17.56 -4.02 6.03
N ALA A 273 -16.53 -4.38 6.78
CA ALA A 273 -15.75 -5.59 6.51
C ALA A 273 -16.51 -6.89 6.79
N SER A 274 -17.67 -6.84 7.49
CA SER A 274 -18.54 -7.99 7.70
C SER A 274 -19.47 -8.28 6.49
N ASP A 275 -19.70 -7.24 5.66
CA ASP A 275 -20.49 -7.35 4.43
C ASP A 275 -20.04 -6.24 3.46
N TYR A 276 -19.18 -6.58 2.51
CA TYR A 276 -18.59 -5.63 1.56
C TYR A 276 -19.64 -4.91 0.68
N ARG A 277 -20.89 -5.33 0.68
CA ARG A 277 -21.99 -4.64 -0.04
C ARG A 277 -22.51 -3.43 0.75
N ARG A 278 -22.22 -3.37 2.06
CA ARG A 278 -22.53 -2.19 2.89
C ARG A 278 -21.44 -1.14 2.74
N GLN A 279 -21.64 -0.24 1.82
CA GLN A 279 -20.67 0.76 1.39
C GLN A 279 -21.20 2.18 1.60
N THR A 280 -20.31 3.10 1.92
CA THR A 280 -20.57 4.54 1.92
C THR A 280 -19.52 5.21 1.04
N LEU A 281 -19.97 5.92 0.02
CA LEU A 281 -19.10 6.74 -0.82
C LEU A 281 -18.86 8.07 -0.12
N VAL A 282 -17.59 8.41 0.11
CA VAL A 282 -17.18 9.63 0.81
C VAL A 282 -16.35 10.48 -0.13
N PRO A 283 -16.81 11.71 -0.46
CA PRO A 283 -16.00 12.63 -1.25
C PRO A 283 -14.80 13.10 -0.43
N VAL A 284 -13.64 13.11 -1.07
CA VAL A 284 -12.37 13.57 -0.51
C VAL A 284 -11.66 14.51 -1.47
N ALA A 285 -10.49 14.98 -1.11
CA ALA A 285 -9.73 15.83 -1.99
C ALA A 285 -9.23 15.08 -3.25
N LYS A 286 -8.86 15.81 -4.29
CA LYS A 286 -8.53 15.28 -5.62
C LYS A 286 -7.30 14.38 -5.59
N GLY A 287 -7.40 13.23 -6.25
CA GLY A 287 -6.33 12.25 -6.39
C GLY A 287 -6.10 11.40 -5.13
N PRO A 288 -7.14 10.82 -4.46
CA PRO A 288 -6.93 10.00 -3.27
C PRO A 288 -6.15 8.73 -3.62
N MET A 289 -5.05 8.48 -2.89
CA MET A 289 -4.16 7.34 -3.10
C MET A 289 -4.05 6.44 -1.88
N GLY A 290 -3.65 6.94 -0.73
CA GLY A 290 -3.44 6.16 0.48
C GLY A 290 -4.51 6.38 1.54
N ALA A 291 -4.58 5.47 2.51
CA ALA A 291 -5.40 5.64 3.70
C ALA A 291 -4.69 5.02 4.92
N ALA A 292 -4.78 5.69 6.07
CA ALA A 292 -4.27 5.16 7.32
C ALA A 292 -5.24 5.44 8.47
N PHE A 293 -5.35 4.48 9.36
CA PHE A 293 -6.19 4.59 10.56
C PHE A 293 -5.34 5.02 11.75
N PRO A 294 -5.73 6.10 12.47
CA PRO A 294 -5.14 6.40 13.77
C PRO A 294 -5.33 5.24 14.76
N PRO A 295 -4.43 5.07 15.71
CA PRO A 295 -4.54 3.99 16.71
C PRO A 295 -5.82 4.00 17.55
N ASN A 296 -6.46 5.16 17.68
CA ASN A 296 -7.75 5.29 18.39
C ASN A 296 -8.93 4.67 17.62
N GLY A 297 -8.75 4.32 16.34
CA GLY A 297 -9.76 3.66 15.51
C GLY A 297 -11.05 4.45 15.27
N ARG A 298 -11.08 5.77 15.52
CA ARG A 298 -12.30 6.59 15.37
C ARG A 298 -12.41 7.30 14.03
N SER A 299 -11.33 7.39 13.30
CA SER A 299 -11.27 8.06 12.00
C SER A 299 -10.36 7.31 11.05
N VAL A 300 -10.37 7.72 9.80
CA VAL A 300 -9.36 7.35 8.81
C VAL A 300 -8.85 8.63 8.14
N ILE A 301 -7.56 8.67 7.86
CA ILE A 301 -6.94 9.74 7.09
C ILE A 301 -6.73 9.23 5.67
N VAL A 302 -7.28 9.94 4.69
CA VAL A 302 -7.08 9.66 3.26
C VAL A 302 -6.11 10.69 2.69
N THR A 303 -5.06 10.21 2.04
CA THR A 303 -4.08 11.07 1.36
C THR A 303 -4.53 11.35 -0.07
N SER A 304 -4.34 12.57 -0.52
CA SER A 304 -4.75 13.02 -1.85
C SER A 304 -3.57 13.59 -2.61
N HIS A 305 -3.06 12.81 -3.56
CA HIS A 305 -1.86 13.07 -4.32
C HIS A 305 -1.95 14.39 -5.13
N ASP A 306 -3.05 14.60 -5.89
CA ASP A 306 -3.14 15.75 -6.79
C ASP A 306 -3.40 17.08 -6.08
N SER A 307 -3.99 17.03 -4.90
CA SER A 307 -4.29 18.23 -4.12
C SER A 307 -3.32 18.47 -2.97
N GLY A 308 -2.50 17.48 -2.61
CA GLY A 308 -1.61 17.55 -1.46
C GLY A 308 -2.33 17.54 -0.10
N LEU A 309 -3.61 17.20 -0.04
CA LEU A 309 -4.40 17.27 1.19
C LEU A 309 -4.50 15.91 1.89
N LEU A 310 -4.59 15.96 3.20
CA LEU A 310 -4.96 14.85 4.08
C LEU A 310 -6.41 15.08 4.54
N THR A 311 -7.33 14.20 4.15
CA THR A 311 -8.74 14.29 4.55
C THR A 311 -9.03 13.34 5.68
N GLN A 312 -9.42 13.87 6.85
CA GLN A 312 -9.88 13.06 7.97
C GLN A 312 -11.38 12.78 7.84
N ILE A 313 -11.73 11.49 7.94
CA ILE A 313 -13.11 11.00 7.89
C ILE A 313 -13.43 10.36 9.24
N ASP A 314 -14.51 10.80 9.86
CA ASP A 314 -15.05 10.19 11.06
C ASP A 314 -15.80 8.89 10.70
N LEU A 315 -15.49 7.80 11.39
CA LEU A 315 -16.01 6.47 11.06
C LEU A 315 -17.46 6.25 11.54
N GLU A 316 -17.89 6.97 12.55
CA GLU A 316 -19.26 6.87 13.07
C GLU A 316 -20.24 7.60 12.15
N THR A 317 -19.94 8.86 11.83
CA THR A 317 -20.79 9.68 10.95
C THR A 317 -20.55 9.41 9.46
N LYS A 318 -19.42 8.76 9.11
CA LYS A 318 -18.97 8.47 7.74
C LYS A 318 -18.85 9.73 6.88
N LYS A 319 -18.42 10.83 7.49
CA LYS A 319 -18.28 12.15 6.83
C LYS A 319 -16.87 12.69 6.99
N PRO A 320 -16.37 13.43 5.99
CA PRO A 320 -15.14 14.19 6.16
C PRO A 320 -15.38 15.28 7.23
N VAL A 321 -14.46 15.39 8.19
CA VAL A 321 -14.54 16.35 9.29
C VAL A 321 -13.51 17.46 9.18
N MET A 322 -12.36 17.18 8.56
CA MET A 322 -11.30 18.16 8.36
C MET A 322 -10.38 17.76 7.21
N ALA A 323 -9.75 18.76 6.60
CA ALA A 323 -8.65 18.58 5.66
C ALA A 323 -7.43 19.35 6.16
N TYR A 324 -6.26 18.76 5.99
CA TYR A 324 -4.96 19.30 6.40
C TYR A 324 -4.03 19.39 5.19
N ASP A 325 -3.08 20.29 5.24
CA ASP A 325 -2.00 20.35 4.27
C ASP A 325 -1.05 19.14 4.51
N GLY A 326 -0.88 18.32 3.50
CA GLY A 326 -0.03 17.13 3.53
C GLY A 326 1.20 17.26 2.64
N GLY A 327 1.37 18.36 1.91
CA GLY A 327 2.50 18.56 0.99
C GLY A 327 2.10 18.58 -0.49
N SER A 328 2.98 18.10 -1.37
CA SER A 328 2.78 18.23 -2.82
C SER A 328 2.06 17.04 -3.47
N GLY A 329 2.30 15.80 -2.96
CA GLY A 329 1.69 14.60 -3.53
C GLY A 329 1.96 13.37 -2.68
N ILE A 330 1.19 13.22 -1.58
CA ILE A 330 1.35 12.12 -0.63
C ILE A 330 0.76 10.83 -1.19
N GLU A 331 1.61 9.81 -1.37
CA GLU A 331 1.17 8.48 -1.79
C GLU A 331 0.95 7.53 -0.62
N VAL A 332 1.85 7.56 0.35
CA VAL A 332 1.83 6.67 1.52
C VAL A 332 1.92 7.49 2.78
N PHE A 333 1.17 7.07 3.77
CA PHE A 333 1.05 7.70 5.06
C PHE A 333 0.83 6.62 6.11
N THR A 334 1.63 6.61 7.17
CA THR A 334 1.49 5.59 8.22
C THR A 334 1.89 6.12 9.59
N TYR A 335 1.29 5.56 10.63
CA TYR A 335 1.62 5.83 12.04
C TYR A 335 2.76 4.92 12.50
N TYR A 336 3.66 5.44 13.35
CA TYR A 336 4.76 4.67 13.95
C TYR A 336 4.93 4.93 15.44
#